data_7508bd547ea8f0a037fb0a82f5d1d621
#
_entry.id   7508bd547ea8f0a037fb0a82f5d1d621
#
_cell.length_a   1.000
_cell.length_b   1.000
_cell.length_c   1.000
_cell.angle_alpha   90.00
_cell.angle_beta   90.00
_cell.angle_gamma   90.00
#
_symmetry.space_group_name_H-M   'P 1'
#
loop_
_entity.id
_entity.type
_entity.pdbx_description
1 polymer ?
#
loop_
_entity_poly.entity_id
_entity_poly.type
_entity_poly.pdbx_seq_one_letter_code
_entity_poly.pdbx_strand_id
1 'polypeptide(L)'
;MDLDIIRKNNFGQLSYCKDCGTFHLTFSNILIELSDRELRAFHMVVKEIDIDFWKNIPNNQTVRRNFPINTSQQNLVLIFDFYELEALKELVMISESKRKDFIS
;
A
#
# COMPACT_ATOMS: atom_id res chain seq x y z
N MET A 1 -3.53 -21.65 -5.35
CA MET A 1 -3.87 -20.62 -4.37
C MET A 1 -4.88 -19.67 -4.98
N ASP A 2 -6.08 -19.60 -4.39
CA ASP A 2 -7.14 -18.76 -4.93
C ASP A 2 -7.01 -17.34 -4.38
N LEU A 3 -6.59 -16.43 -5.24
CA LEU A 3 -6.52 -15.01 -4.93
C LEU A 3 -7.67 -14.29 -5.62
N ASP A 4 -8.50 -13.62 -4.83
CA ASP A 4 -9.54 -12.74 -5.35
C ASP A 4 -8.94 -11.36 -5.56
N ILE A 5 -8.87 -10.92 -6.81
CA ILE A 5 -8.31 -9.59 -7.11
C ILE A 5 -9.34 -8.53 -6.72
N ILE A 6 -8.93 -7.61 -5.84
CA ILE A 6 -9.78 -6.52 -5.38
C ILE A 6 -9.59 -5.29 -6.25
N ARG A 7 -8.35 -4.92 -6.50
CA ARG A 7 -7.98 -3.81 -7.36
C ARG A 7 -6.68 -4.11 -8.08
N LYS A 8 -6.54 -3.54 -9.26
CA LYS A 8 -5.36 -3.73 -10.09
C LYS A 8 -5.07 -2.47 -10.90
N ASN A 9 -3.80 -2.13 -11.04
CA ASN A 9 -3.35 -1.08 -11.94
C ASN A 9 -1.99 -1.46 -12.55
N ASN A 10 -1.38 -0.52 -13.26
CA ASN A 10 -0.11 -0.79 -13.95
C ASN A 10 1.06 -1.07 -12.99
N PHE A 11 0.94 -0.69 -11.72
CA PHE A 11 2.02 -0.87 -10.75
C PHE A 11 1.87 -2.14 -9.93
N GLY A 12 0.65 -2.64 -9.77
CA GLY A 12 0.43 -3.83 -8.96
C GLY A 12 -1.03 -4.16 -8.76
N GLN A 13 -1.30 -4.88 -7.68
CA GLN A 13 -2.65 -5.29 -7.34
C GLN A 13 -2.81 -5.55 -5.85
N LEU A 14 -4.03 -5.40 -5.39
CA LEU A 14 -4.45 -5.85 -4.06
C LEU A 14 -5.39 -7.03 -4.26
N SER A 15 -5.09 -8.15 -3.60
CA SER A 15 -5.90 -9.35 -3.67
C SER A 15 -6.10 -9.95 -2.29
N TYR A 16 -7.05 -10.88 -2.16
CA TYR A 16 -7.31 -11.57 -0.91
C TYR A 16 -7.15 -13.08 -1.11
N CYS A 17 -6.39 -13.70 -0.21
CA CYS A 17 -6.21 -15.14 -0.18
C CYS A 17 -7.18 -15.74 0.85
N LYS A 18 -8.21 -16.47 0.39
CA LYS A 18 -9.19 -17.07 1.29
C LYS A 18 -8.57 -18.14 2.18
N ASP A 19 -7.68 -18.94 1.61
CA ASP A 19 -7.04 -20.03 2.34
C ASP A 19 -6.11 -19.52 3.43
N CYS A 20 -5.43 -18.39 3.17
CA CYS A 20 -4.48 -17.78 4.11
C CYS A 20 -5.15 -16.83 5.08
N GLY A 21 -6.32 -16.28 4.73
CA GLY A 21 -6.97 -15.23 5.51
C GLY A 21 -6.22 -13.92 5.49
N THR A 22 -5.45 -13.65 4.43
CA THR A 22 -4.62 -12.44 4.34
C THR A 22 -4.83 -11.72 3.02
N PHE A 23 -4.58 -10.42 3.04
CA PHE A 23 -4.52 -9.60 1.84
C PHE A 23 -3.10 -9.62 1.28
N HIS A 24 -2.98 -9.67 -0.03
CA HIS A 24 -1.71 -9.64 -0.73
C HIS A 24 -1.63 -8.36 -1.55
N LEU A 25 -0.69 -7.49 -1.17
CA LEU A 25 -0.41 -6.29 -1.93
C LEU A 25 0.87 -6.50 -2.70
N THR A 26 0.73 -6.59 -4.02
CA THR A 26 1.88 -6.64 -4.91
C THR A 26 2.06 -5.27 -5.53
N PHE A 27 3.23 -4.70 -5.43
CA PHE A 27 3.52 -3.39 -5.99
C PHE A 27 4.91 -3.42 -6.58
N SER A 28 5.00 -3.30 -7.90
CA SER A 28 6.25 -3.47 -8.63
C SER A 28 6.84 -4.86 -8.31
N ASN A 29 8.00 -4.92 -7.68
CA ASN A 29 8.65 -6.19 -7.31
C ASN A 29 8.53 -6.51 -5.82
N ILE A 30 7.59 -5.85 -5.13
CA ILE A 30 7.39 -6.04 -3.69
C ILE A 30 6.07 -6.77 -3.48
N LEU A 31 6.08 -7.80 -2.63
CA LEU A 31 4.88 -8.46 -2.15
C LEU A 31 4.80 -8.30 -0.64
N ILE A 32 3.68 -7.73 -0.19
CA ILE A 32 3.41 -7.57 1.24
C ILE A 32 2.15 -8.35 1.58
N GLU A 33 2.26 -9.27 2.53
CA GLU A 33 1.12 -9.99 3.06
C GLU A 33 0.60 -9.26 4.30
N LEU A 34 -0.68 -8.92 4.29
CA LEU A 34 -1.29 -8.11 5.34
C LEU A 34 -2.51 -8.82 5.91
N SER A 35 -2.57 -8.94 7.22
CA SER A 35 -3.82 -9.29 7.88
C SER A 35 -4.82 -8.15 7.71
N ASP A 36 -6.09 -8.39 8.06
CA ASP A 36 -7.09 -7.33 8.03
C ASP A 36 -6.66 -6.13 8.86
N ARG A 37 -6.12 -6.39 10.04
CA ARG A 37 -5.65 -5.34 10.94
C ARG A 37 -4.48 -4.56 10.33
N GLU A 38 -3.54 -5.28 9.72
CA GLU A 38 -2.37 -4.66 9.10
C GLU A 38 -2.76 -3.84 7.88
N LEU A 39 -3.71 -4.32 7.08
CA LEU A 39 -4.21 -3.54 5.94
C LEU A 39 -4.88 -2.26 6.39
N ARG A 40 -5.66 -2.30 7.47
CA ARG A 40 -6.28 -1.09 8.01
C ARG A 40 -5.23 -0.08 8.48
N ALA A 41 -4.19 -0.57 9.16
CA ALA A 41 -3.11 0.30 9.62
C ALA A 41 -2.35 0.89 8.43
N PHE A 42 -2.07 0.09 7.42
CA PHE A 42 -1.39 0.54 6.21
C PHE A 42 -2.21 1.58 5.45
N HIS A 43 -3.52 1.35 5.35
CA HIS A 43 -4.46 2.31 4.76
C HIS A 43 -4.35 3.68 5.46
N MET A 44 -4.32 3.69 6.79
CA MET A 44 -4.22 4.93 7.56
C MET A 44 -2.89 5.65 7.30
N VAL A 45 -1.79 4.91 7.27
CA VAL A 45 -0.47 5.49 7.00
C VAL A 45 -0.45 6.15 5.62
N VAL A 46 -0.98 5.46 4.61
CA VAL A 46 -1.01 5.99 3.24
C VAL A 46 -1.94 7.20 3.14
N LYS A 47 -3.08 7.14 3.81
CA LYS A 47 -4.07 8.22 3.81
C LYS A 47 -3.53 9.48 4.47
N GLU A 48 -2.76 9.34 5.54
CA GLU A 48 -2.33 10.46 6.37
C GLU A 48 -1.00 11.07 5.93
N ILE A 49 -0.37 10.56 4.89
CA ILE A 49 0.89 11.13 4.43
C ILE A 49 0.71 12.58 4.02
N ASP A 50 1.56 13.46 4.54
CA ASP A 50 1.52 14.87 4.21
C ASP A 50 2.29 15.11 2.90
N ILE A 51 1.55 15.14 1.80
CA ILE A 51 2.12 15.28 0.48
C ILE A 51 2.87 16.61 0.33
N ASP A 52 2.30 17.70 0.85
CA ASP A 52 2.92 19.02 0.75
C ASP A 52 4.25 19.07 1.50
N PHE A 53 4.30 18.49 2.69
CA PHE A 53 5.52 18.43 3.48
C PHE A 53 6.64 17.71 2.72
N TRP A 54 6.37 16.49 2.27
CA TRP A 54 7.38 15.66 1.62
C TRP A 54 7.76 16.16 0.23
N LYS A 55 6.80 16.76 -0.48
CA LYS A 55 7.05 17.32 -1.80
C LYS A 55 8.00 18.50 -1.77
N ASN A 56 7.96 19.29 -0.70
CA ASN A 56 8.75 20.52 -0.56
C ASN A 56 10.07 20.34 0.19
N ILE A 57 10.38 19.13 0.65
CA ILE A 57 11.67 18.88 1.26
C ILE A 57 12.76 19.01 0.18
N PRO A 58 13.86 19.78 0.49
CA PRO A 58 14.96 19.89 -0.44
C PRO A 58 15.52 18.50 -0.76
N ASN A 59 15.39 18.14 -2.02
CA ASN A 59 15.72 16.80 -2.47
C ASN A 59 17.21 16.72 -2.74
N ASN A 60 17.88 15.78 -2.11
CA ASN A 60 19.22 15.39 -2.52
C ASN A 60 19.04 14.75 -3.89
N GLN A 61 19.66 15.33 -4.91
CA GLN A 61 19.41 15.05 -6.33
C GLN A 61 19.51 13.58 -6.74
N THR A 62 20.03 12.72 -5.88
CA THR A 62 20.16 11.30 -6.15
C THR A 62 18.92 10.48 -5.80
N VAL A 63 17.95 11.05 -5.07
CA VAL A 63 16.75 10.34 -4.63
C VAL A 63 15.52 11.05 -5.15
N ARG A 64 14.82 10.42 -6.11
CA ARG A 64 13.56 10.96 -6.65
C ARG A 64 12.36 10.60 -5.80
N ARG A 65 12.50 9.58 -4.96
CA ARG A 65 11.40 9.08 -4.14
C ARG A 65 11.49 9.67 -2.76
N ASN A 66 10.63 10.63 -2.44
CA ASN A 66 10.63 11.33 -1.16
C ASN A 66 9.40 11.07 -0.30
N PHE A 67 8.52 10.16 -0.70
CA PHE A 67 7.34 9.84 0.10
C PHE A 67 7.57 8.53 0.84
N PRO A 68 7.93 8.57 2.14
CA PRO A 68 8.17 7.35 2.91
C PRO A 68 6.86 6.77 3.45
N ILE A 69 6.73 5.47 3.35
CA ILE A 69 5.61 4.73 3.91
C ILE A 69 6.17 3.69 4.86
N ASN A 70 5.85 3.83 6.14
CA ASN A 70 6.28 2.89 7.15
C ASN A 70 5.52 1.58 7.01
N THR A 71 6.23 0.48 7.21
CA THR A 71 5.65 -0.86 7.22
C THR A 71 5.54 -1.35 8.66
N SER A 72 4.95 -2.53 8.86
CA SER A 72 4.91 -3.16 10.17
C SER A 72 6.30 -3.61 10.63
N GLN A 73 7.27 -3.68 9.73
CA GLN A 73 8.65 -3.97 10.07
C GLN A 73 9.37 -2.67 10.45
N GLN A 74 9.92 -2.62 11.66
CA GLN A 74 10.55 -1.40 12.16
C GLN A 74 11.75 -0.95 11.32
N ASN A 75 12.42 -1.87 10.68
CA ASN A 75 13.62 -1.59 9.89
C ASN A 75 13.34 -1.51 8.38
N LEU A 76 12.09 -1.43 7.99
CA LEU A 76 11.71 -1.38 6.57
C LEU A 76 10.78 -0.21 6.31
N VAL A 77 11.24 0.72 5.51
CA VAL A 77 10.47 1.86 5.04
C VAL A 77 10.46 1.82 3.53
N LEU A 78 9.27 1.87 2.94
CA LEU A 78 9.14 1.94 1.48
C LEU A 78 9.15 3.40 1.06
N ILE A 79 9.86 3.71 -0.02
CA ILE A 79 9.91 5.08 -0.51
C ILE A 79 9.34 5.12 -1.93
N PHE A 80 8.51 6.12 -2.18
CA PHE A 80 7.80 6.26 -3.45
C PHE A 80 7.99 7.65 -4.05
N ASP A 81 7.93 7.74 -5.37
CA ASP A 81 7.72 9.03 -6.02
C ASP A 81 6.23 9.35 -5.98
N PHE A 82 5.87 10.55 -6.48
CA PHE A 82 4.48 10.99 -6.43
C PHE A 82 3.53 10.06 -7.20
N TYR A 83 3.94 9.63 -8.38
CA TYR A 83 3.08 8.78 -9.23
C TYR A 83 2.91 7.39 -8.62
N GLU A 84 3.98 6.86 -8.05
CA GLU A 84 3.91 5.58 -7.34
C GLU A 84 3.00 5.67 -6.12
N LEU A 85 3.07 6.78 -5.38
CA LEU A 85 2.20 6.99 -4.22
C LEU A 85 0.74 7.03 -4.62
N GLU A 86 0.40 7.74 -5.71
CA GLU A 86 -0.97 7.79 -6.20
C GLU A 86 -1.47 6.42 -6.64
N ALA A 87 -0.61 5.63 -7.30
CA ALA A 87 -0.96 4.27 -7.69
C ALA A 87 -1.17 3.36 -6.47
N LEU A 88 -0.35 3.53 -5.44
CA LEU A 88 -0.51 2.78 -4.20
C LEU A 88 -1.83 3.13 -3.51
N LYS A 89 -2.16 4.42 -3.44
CA LYS A 89 -3.45 4.86 -2.90
C LYS A 89 -4.62 4.21 -3.62
N GLU A 90 -4.56 4.18 -4.95
CA GLU A 90 -5.61 3.56 -5.75
C GLU A 90 -5.85 2.10 -5.37
N LEU A 91 -4.77 1.38 -5.04
CA LEU A 91 -4.88 -0.03 -4.68
C LEU A 91 -5.40 -0.24 -3.25
N VAL A 92 -4.97 0.59 -2.29
CA VAL A 92 -5.26 0.32 -0.87
C VAL A 92 -6.44 1.10 -0.30
N MET A 93 -6.93 2.12 -1.01
CA MET A 93 -8.05 2.94 -0.54
C MET A 93 -9.39 2.28 -0.86
N ILE A 94 -9.64 1.14 -0.25
CA ILE A 94 -10.93 0.45 -0.37
C ILE A 94 -11.79 0.75 0.84
N SER A 95 -13.10 0.73 0.65
CA SER A 95 -14.04 1.01 1.76
C SER A 95 -14.01 -0.12 2.78
N GLU A 96 -14.43 0.20 4.00
CA GLU A 96 -14.54 -0.79 5.05
C GLU A 96 -15.51 -1.91 4.69
N SER A 97 -16.66 -1.56 4.10
CA SER A 97 -17.63 -2.57 3.69
C SER A 97 -17.08 -3.50 2.62
N LYS A 98 -16.35 -2.96 1.65
CA LYS A 98 -15.74 -3.78 0.61
C LYS A 98 -14.69 -4.72 1.19
N ARG A 99 -13.86 -4.23 2.12
CA ARG A 99 -12.86 -5.06 2.78
C ARG A 99 -13.51 -6.20 3.54
N LYS A 100 -14.57 -5.92 4.29
CA LYS A 100 -15.28 -6.92 5.08
C LYS A 100 -15.95 -7.98 4.23
N ASP A 101 -16.37 -7.64 3.01
CA ASP A 101 -16.97 -8.61 2.09
C ASP A 101 -16.01 -9.75 1.75
N PHE A 102 -14.72 -9.49 1.74
CA PHE A 102 -13.74 -10.53 1.43
C PHE A 102 -13.42 -11.43 2.62
N ILE A 103 -13.50 -10.92 3.84
CA ILE A 103 -13.11 -11.67 5.03
C ILE A 103 -14.27 -12.36 5.74
N SER A 104 -15.50 -12.11 5.33
CA SER A 104 -16.69 -12.72 5.95
C SER A 104 -17.02 -14.09 5.37
#